data_38a8243ee22c651f220cca76212c7840
#
_entry.id   38a8243ee22c651f220cca76212c7840
#
_cell.length_a   1.000
_cell.length_b   1.000
_cell.length_c   1.000
_cell.angle_alpha   90.00
_cell.angle_beta   90.00
_cell.angle_gamma   90.00
#
_symmetry.space_group_name_H-M   'P 1'
#
loop_
_entity.id
_entity.type
_entity.pdbx_description
1 polymer ?
#
loop_
_entity_poly.entity_id
_entity_poly.type
_entity_poly.pdbx_seq_one_letter_code
_entity_poly.pdbx_strand_id
1 'polypeptide(L)'
;MAETRKPAQDFTLRIRRYDPESGEAPYWDEHTINLEPHRSVLEGILQARGRFDGSIGIRCSCKAAICGSCGVRVNGQPGLACHTHLDAALKASRDGVIEIEPMGNMPIIKDLIVDMDAVHWKKIARVTPWLLSQDPLPEREHIVPREAMVDVTQSMACIQCGACVSDCLSMEVDPLFIGPAALAKAYRFVGDPRDSQQFERLKDLAEDPHGMYDCTHCFKCIEACPKGVAPMNQIMRLRRRAGSDHQIKDRNNGFNHEHAFVKNIRRNGLLHENDLLADSFGGKANPKSAAFLARSLPVITRALLRRKATLKVALGHPHKAPADVKRIFETVEGRDQRNELNLYIEGYDEDDSGAAEPNVAAVAGGGQDGQSMASAPGASPKGTV
;
A
#
# COMPACT_ATOMS: atom_id res chain seq x y z
N MET A 1 -10.71 -16.62 31.43
CA MET A 1 -9.47 -16.81 32.20
C MET A 1 -8.77 -15.47 32.26
N ALA A 2 -8.50 -14.91 33.43
CA ALA A 2 -7.75 -13.67 33.56
C ALA A 2 -6.30 -13.97 33.13
N GLU A 3 -5.89 -13.41 32.03
CA GLU A 3 -4.50 -13.44 31.59
C GLU A 3 -3.65 -12.80 32.69
N THR A 4 -2.78 -13.57 33.31
CA THR A 4 -1.85 -13.06 34.35
C THR A 4 -0.98 -12.02 33.69
N ARG A 5 -1.21 -10.74 34.02
CA ARG A 5 -0.42 -9.61 33.52
C ARG A 5 1.04 -9.86 33.89
N LYS A 6 1.92 -9.91 32.91
CA LYS A 6 3.36 -10.03 33.13
C LYS A 6 3.86 -8.80 33.90
N PRO A 7 4.77 -8.98 34.85
CA PRO A 7 5.35 -7.87 35.60
C PRO A 7 6.10 -6.90 34.68
N ALA A 8 6.30 -5.67 35.15
CA ALA A 8 7.14 -4.70 34.47
C ALA A 8 8.57 -5.24 34.32
N GLN A 9 9.18 -4.96 33.20
CA GLN A 9 10.55 -5.31 32.86
C GLN A 9 11.25 -4.18 32.15
N ASP A 10 12.55 -4.26 32.04
CA ASP A 10 13.35 -3.25 31.36
C ASP A 10 13.31 -3.46 29.86
N PHE A 11 13.15 -2.34 29.12
CA PHE A 11 13.25 -2.26 27.67
C PHE A 11 14.22 -1.15 27.30
N THR A 12 15.13 -1.42 26.39
CA THR A 12 16.01 -0.40 25.82
C THR A 12 15.38 0.13 24.52
N LEU A 13 15.09 1.41 24.51
CA LEU A 13 14.65 2.15 23.32
C LEU A 13 15.82 2.92 22.73
N ARG A 14 16.09 2.72 21.45
CA ARG A 14 17.06 3.47 20.66
C ARG A 14 16.29 4.42 19.73
N ILE A 15 16.25 5.70 20.09
CA ILE A 15 15.44 6.72 19.41
C ILE A 15 16.34 7.52 18.46
N ARG A 16 15.90 7.66 17.22
CA ARG A 16 16.57 8.52 16.25
C ARG A 16 16.30 9.98 16.59
N ARG A 17 17.35 10.73 16.89
CA ARG A 17 17.32 12.15 17.24
C ARG A 17 17.85 12.99 16.09
N TYR A 18 17.18 14.08 15.82
CA TYR A 18 17.58 15.06 14.82
C TYR A 18 16.91 16.39 15.07
N ASP A 19 17.72 17.45 15.07
CA ASP A 19 17.24 18.83 15.11
C ASP A 19 17.89 19.59 13.95
N PRO A 20 17.14 19.91 12.88
CA PRO A 20 17.71 20.60 11.72
C PRO A 20 18.22 22.00 12.04
N GLU A 21 17.73 22.65 13.11
CA GLU A 21 18.20 23.98 13.54
C GLU A 21 19.56 23.95 14.24
N SER A 22 19.94 22.81 14.83
CA SER A 22 21.26 22.65 15.47
C SER A 22 22.41 22.58 14.50
N GLY A 23 22.16 22.17 13.24
CA GLY A 23 23.19 21.88 12.25
C GLY A 23 23.97 20.60 12.50
N GLU A 24 23.60 19.81 13.52
CA GLU A 24 24.23 18.53 13.85
C GLU A 24 23.65 17.39 13.01
N ALA A 25 24.48 16.36 12.78
CA ALA A 25 24.01 15.15 12.08
C ALA A 25 23.05 14.35 12.96
N PRO A 26 22.07 13.64 12.37
CA PRO A 26 21.19 12.75 13.12
C PRO A 26 21.97 11.71 13.91
N TYR A 27 21.61 11.47 15.17
CA TYR A 27 22.23 10.50 16.08
C TYR A 27 21.22 9.57 16.72
N TRP A 28 21.70 8.53 17.40
CA TRP A 28 20.90 7.61 18.18
C TRP A 28 21.05 7.90 19.67
N ASP A 29 19.92 7.91 20.37
CA ASP A 29 19.85 8.13 21.80
C ASP A 29 19.17 6.92 22.47
N GLU A 30 19.83 6.34 23.49
CA GLU A 30 19.35 5.12 24.12
C GLU A 30 18.82 5.39 25.53
N HIS A 31 17.62 4.89 25.80
CA HIS A 31 16.98 5.01 27.10
C HIS A 31 16.44 3.66 27.57
N THR A 32 16.79 3.26 28.79
CA THR A 32 16.19 2.10 29.43
C THR A 32 14.96 2.52 30.22
N ILE A 33 13.81 1.97 29.86
CA ILE A 33 12.51 2.22 30.49
C ILE A 33 12.04 0.94 31.19
N ASN A 34 11.23 1.10 32.24
CA ASN A 34 10.62 -0.03 32.95
C ASN A 34 9.11 0.03 32.84
N LEU A 35 8.52 -0.90 32.08
CA LEU A 35 7.08 -0.98 31.79
C LEU A 35 6.62 -2.44 31.67
N GLU A 36 5.32 -2.67 31.79
CA GLU A 36 4.73 -3.96 31.50
C GLU A 36 4.79 -4.26 29.97
N PRO A 37 5.09 -5.51 29.59
CA PRO A 37 5.32 -5.90 28.18
C PRO A 37 4.18 -5.58 27.21
N HIS A 38 2.93 -5.54 27.69
CA HIS A 38 1.75 -5.22 26.89
C HIS A 38 1.57 -3.72 26.63
N ARG A 39 2.38 -2.86 27.27
CA ARG A 39 2.34 -1.42 27.02
C ARG A 39 2.84 -1.09 25.61
N SER A 40 2.42 0.06 25.13
CA SER A 40 2.76 0.51 23.79
C SER A 40 4.16 1.15 23.72
N VAL A 41 4.77 1.09 22.54
CA VAL A 41 6.02 1.82 22.25
C VAL A 41 5.83 3.32 22.52
N LEU A 42 4.63 3.88 22.27
CA LEU A 42 4.35 5.27 22.59
C LEU A 42 4.48 5.57 24.08
N GLU A 43 3.96 4.70 24.95
CA GLU A 43 4.12 4.88 26.40
C GLU A 43 5.59 4.81 26.81
N GLY A 44 6.36 3.96 26.17
CA GLY A 44 7.83 3.90 26.36
C GLY A 44 8.50 5.22 25.97
N ILE A 45 8.20 5.77 24.78
CA ILE A 45 8.76 7.06 24.35
C ILE A 45 8.33 8.19 25.31
N LEU A 46 7.08 8.20 25.74
CA LEU A 46 6.59 9.22 26.69
C LEU A 46 7.24 9.09 28.06
N GLN A 47 7.55 7.86 28.51
CA GLN A 47 8.31 7.64 29.74
C GLN A 47 9.75 8.13 29.59
N ALA A 48 10.40 7.82 28.46
CA ALA A 48 11.74 8.32 28.16
C ALA A 48 11.78 9.85 28.15
N ARG A 49 10.81 10.48 27.48
CA ARG A 49 10.68 11.94 27.45
C ARG A 49 10.45 12.55 28.82
N GLY A 50 9.63 11.93 29.64
CA GLY A 50 9.30 12.46 30.97
C GLY A 50 10.39 12.29 32.04
N ARG A 51 11.24 11.25 31.90
CA ARG A 51 12.24 10.88 32.91
C ARG A 51 13.67 11.28 32.55
N PHE A 52 14.02 11.24 31.26
CA PHE A 52 15.41 11.38 30.84
C PHE A 52 15.64 12.62 29.99
N ASP A 53 14.86 12.82 28.92
CA ASP A 53 15.05 13.95 28.01
C ASP A 53 13.72 14.53 27.51
N GLY A 54 13.33 15.65 28.10
CA GLY A 54 12.10 16.38 27.73
C GLY A 54 12.07 16.91 26.30
N SER A 55 13.20 16.95 25.60
CA SER A 55 13.32 17.46 24.23
C SER A 55 12.90 16.44 23.16
N ILE A 56 12.67 15.17 23.52
CA ILE A 56 12.25 14.13 22.56
C ILE A 56 10.95 14.53 21.86
N GLY A 57 11.04 14.73 20.52
CA GLY A 57 9.94 15.16 19.68
C GLY A 57 9.12 13.97 19.16
N ILE A 58 7.83 13.89 19.56
CA ILE A 58 6.87 12.95 19.00
C ILE A 58 5.46 13.55 18.98
N ARG A 59 4.69 13.28 17.92
CA ARG A 59 3.26 13.60 17.88
C ARG A 59 2.44 12.47 18.48
N CYS A 60 1.49 12.79 19.32
CA CYS A 60 0.50 11.84 19.81
C CYS A 60 -0.78 12.56 20.21
N SER A 61 -1.93 11.89 20.07
CA SER A 61 -3.23 12.42 20.46
C SER A 61 -4.12 11.34 21.07
N CYS A 62 -4.82 10.53 20.26
CA CYS A 62 -5.85 9.61 20.73
C CYS A 62 -5.35 8.43 21.58
N LYS A 63 -4.10 7.99 21.40
CA LYS A 63 -3.49 6.79 22.03
C LYS A 63 -4.28 5.48 21.81
N ALA A 64 -5.15 5.44 20.82
CA ALA A 64 -6.12 4.37 20.55
C ALA A 64 -6.13 3.93 19.07
N ALA A 65 -5.03 4.11 18.34
CA ALA A 65 -4.85 3.75 16.94
C ALA A 65 -5.91 4.35 15.97
N ILE A 66 -6.48 5.53 16.27
CA ILE A 66 -7.55 6.14 15.47
C ILE A 66 -7.07 7.38 14.71
N CYS A 67 -6.28 8.26 15.34
CA CYS A 67 -5.95 9.58 14.76
C CYS A 67 -4.74 9.57 13.79
N GLY A 68 -3.90 8.52 13.80
CA GLY A 68 -2.72 8.43 12.95
C GLY A 68 -1.51 9.27 13.37
N SER A 69 -1.63 10.19 14.37
CA SER A 69 -0.59 11.16 14.70
C SER A 69 0.73 10.57 15.16
N CYS A 70 0.71 9.41 15.85
CA CYS A 70 1.88 8.76 16.41
C CYS A 70 2.59 7.80 15.42
N GLY A 71 2.53 8.09 14.14
CA GLY A 71 3.20 7.32 13.11
C GLY A 71 4.72 7.42 13.25
N VAL A 72 5.39 6.27 13.33
CA VAL A 72 6.85 6.10 13.42
C VAL A 72 7.26 4.81 12.74
N ARG A 73 8.55 4.59 12.57
CA ARG A 73 9.10 3.27 12.22
C ARG A 73 9.66 2.62 13.48
N VAL A 74 9.25 1.39 13.74
CA VAL A 74 9.76 0.58 14.85
C VAL A 74 10.51 -0.61 14.26
N ASN A 75 11.79 -0.76 14.57
CA ASN A 75 12.67 -1.76 13.98
C ASN A 75 12.62 -1.76 12.45
N GLY A 76 12.59 -0.56 11.85
CA GLY A 76 12.49 -0.35 10.40
C GLY A 76 11.10 -0.54 9.80
N GLN A 77 10.07 -0.94 10.55
CA GLN A 77 8.70 -1.11 10.06
C GLN A 77 7.81 0.07 10.42
N PRO A 78 7.12 0.71 9.46
CA PRO A 78 6.22 1.82 9.76
C PRO A 78 4.97 1.33 10.46
N GLY A 79 4.50 2.12 11.41
CA GLY A 79 3.31 1.78 12.20
C GLY A 79 2.88 2.91 13.13
N LEU A 80 1.96 2.60 14.02
CA LEU A 80 1.48 3.51 15.03
C LEU A 80 2.13 3.16 16.38
N ALA A 81 2.92 4.05 16.95
CA ALA A 81 3.59 3.81 18.23
C ALA A 81 2.60 3.44 19.36
N CYS A 82 1.38 3.97 19.33
CA CYS A 82 0.34 3.64 20.31
C CYS A 82 -0.29 2.25 20.12
N HIS A 83 -0.06 1.59 18.99
CA HIS A 83 -0.62 0.28 18.66
C HIS A 83 0.44 -0.83 18.59
N THR A 84 1.70 -0.46 18.66
CA THR A 84 2.82 -1.40 18.69
C THR A 84 3.17 -1.70 20.14
N HIS A 85 3.05 -2.96 20.55
CA HIS A 85 3.36 -3.39 21.93
C HIS A 85 4.86 -3.58 22.10
N LEU A 86 5.38 -3.28 23.32
CA LEU A 86 6.79 -3.38 23.63
C LEU A 86 7.33 -4.81 23.50
N ASP A 87 6.57 -5.82 23.93
CA ASP A 87 6.98 -7.23 23.81
C ASP A 87 7.04 -7.69 22.34
N ALA A 88 6.11 -7.23 21.50
CA ALA A 88 6.13 -7.53 20.08
C ALA A 88 7.30 -6.83 19.37
N ALA A 89 7.56 -5.57 19.72
CA ALA A 89 8.69 -4.82 19.19
C ALA A 89 10.02 -5.44 19.61
N LEU A 90 10.15 -5.87 20.87
CA LEU A 90 11.37 -6.54 21.38
C LEU A 90 11.62 -7.88 20.67
N LYS A 91 10.56 -8.68 20.44
CA LYS A 91 10.70 -9.95 19.69
C LYS A 91 11.12 -9.73 18.23
N ALA A 92 10.74 -8.63 17.63
CA ALA A 92 11.11 -8.28 16.26
C ALA A 92 12.47 -7.57 16.17
N SER A 93 13.09 -7.21 17.29
CA SER A 93 14.43 -6.60 17.33
C SER A 93 15.52 -7.62 17.04
N ARG A 94 16.67 -7.13 16.52
CA ARG A 94 17.82 -8.00 16.19
C ARG A 94 18.79 -8.20 17.36
N ASP A 95 18.91 -7.19 18.20
CA ASP A 95 19.91 -7.09 19.27
C ASP A 95 19.30 -6.90 20.67
N GLY A 96 17.97 -7.07 20.80
CA GLY A 96 17.27 -6.84 22.06
C GLY A 96 16.99 -5.35 22.34
N VAL A 97 17.22 -4.46 21.36
CA VAL A 97 16.96 -3.03 21.44
C VAL A 97 15.84 -2.68 20.48
N ILE A 98 14.90 -1.85 20.93
CA ILE A 98 13.79 -1.38 20.11
C ILE A 98 14.21 -0.08 19.43
N GLU A 99 14.46 -0.15 18.12
CA GLU A 99 14.82 1.02 17.31
C GLU A 99 13.58 1.80 16.90
N ILE A 100 13.63 3.12 17.03
CA ILE A 100 12.50 4.01 16.71
C ILE A 100 13.00 5.15 15.85
N GLU A 101 12.42 5.27 14.64
CA GLU A 101 12.79 6.25 13.62
C GLU A 101 11.57 7.05 13.16
N PRO A 102 11.78 8.26 12.60
CA PRO A 102 10.71 8.97 11.92
C PRO A 102 10.21 8.20 10.70
N MET A 103 9.00 8.51 10.23
CA MET A 103 8.47 8.03 8.96
C MET A 103 9.37 8.41 7.79
N GLY A 104 9.58 7.48 6.85
CA GLY A 104 10.32 7.71 5.61
C GLY A 104 9.53 8.53 4.57
N ASN A 105 10.22 8.93 3.50
CA ASN A 105 9.66 9.67 2.36
C ASN A 105 9.02 11.03 2.72
N MET A 106 9.28 11.54 3.90
CA MET A 106 8.80 12.83 4.38
C MET A 106 9.95 13.59 5.08
N PRO A 107 10.06 14.91 4.89
CA PRO A 107 11.06 15.71 5.58
C PRO A 107 10.89 15.63 7.10
N ILE A 108 11.98 15.61 7.84
CA ILE A 108 11.96 15.59 9.29
C ILE A 108 11.91 17.04 9.81
N ILE A 109 10.97 17.34 10.69
CA ILE A 109 10.89 18.61 11.42
C ILE A 109 11.78 18.53 12.65
N LYS A 110 11.63 17.48 13.45
CA LYS A 110 12.45 17.21 14.64
C LYS A 110 12.27 15.78 15.11
N ASP A 111 13.36 15.07 15.38
CA ASP A 111 13.36 13.70 15.90
C ASP A 111 12.40 12.76 15.12
N LEU A 112 11.28 12.36 15.76
CA LEU A 112 10.25 11.49 15.18
C LEU A 112 9.11 12.27 14.48
N ILE A 113 9.19 13.59 14.42
CA ILE A 113 8.18 14.45 13.81
C ILE A 113 8.55 14.74 12.38
N VAL A 114 7.70 14.34 11.44
CA VAL A 114 7.86 14.61 10.00
C VAL A 114 6.90 15.68 9.52
N ASP A 115 7.25 16.35 8.42
CA ASP A 115 6.40 17.30 7.72
C ASP A 115 5.40 16.56 6.82
N MET A 116 4.21 16.32 7.36
CA MET A 116 3.11 15.71 6.62
C MET A 116 2.55 16.64 5.54
N ASP A 117 2.63 17.98 5.73
CA ASP A 117 2.08 18.95 4.78
C ASP A 117 2.93 19.05 3.52
N ALA A 118 4.23 18.93 3.66
CA ALA A 118 5.15 19.00 2.54
C ALA A 118 4.92 17.91 1.47
N VAL A 119 4.51 16.70 1.91
CA VAL A 119 4.37 15.53 1.02
C VAL A 119 2.97 14.94 1.09
N HIS A 120 2.57 14.41 2.24
CA HIS A 120 1.36 13.59 2.38
C HIS A 120 0.07 14.36 2.06
N TRP A 121 -0.16 15.48 2.75
CA TRP A 121 -1.40 16.26 2.59
C TRP A 121 -1.52 16.94 1.24
N LYS A 122 -0.41 17.44 0.66
CA LYS A 122 -0.42 17.99 -0.70
C LYS A 122 -0.85 16.93 -1.73
N LYS A 123 -0.36 15.70 -1.62
CA LYS A 123 -0.73 14.61 -2.53
C LYS A 123 -2.18 14.14 -2.30
N ILE A 124 -2.66 14.15 -1.06
CA ILE A 124 -4.08 13.90 -0.77
C ILE A 124 -4.96 14.98 -1.40
N ALA A 125 -4.62 16.25 -1.23
CA ALA A 125 -5.39 17.35 -1.80
C ALA A 125 -5.43 17.30 -3.35
N ARG A 126 -4.33 16.86 -3.99
CA ARG A 126 -4.20 16.70 -5.44
C ARG A 126 -5.31 15.81 -6.05
N VAL A 127 -5.78 14.80 -5.33
CA VAL A 127 -6.80 13.85 -5.82
C VAL A 127 -8.23 14.26 -5.48
N THR A 128 -8.46 15.51 -5.07
CA THR A 128 -9.81 16.05 -4.74
C THR A 128 -10.55 15.11 -3.78
N PRO A 129 -10.16 15.05 -2.49
CA PRO A 129 -10.60 14.01 -1.55
C PRO A 129 -12.00 14.28 -0.95
N TRP A 130 -12.95 14.66 -1.78
CA TRP A 130 -14.37 14.85 -1.44
C TRP A 130 -15.26 14.43 -2.59
N LEU A 131 -16.53 14.13 -2.27
CA LEU A 131 -17.53 13.71 -3.23
C LEU A 131 -17.93 14.88 -4.12
N LEU A 132 -18.00 14.63 -5.41
CA LEU A 132 -18.54 15.55 -6.42
C LEU A 132 -19.86 14.96 -6.93
N SER A 133 -20.97 15.30 -6.29
CA SER A 133 -22.28 14.80 -6.68
C SER A 133 -22.83 15.50 -7.93
N GLN A 134 -23.76 14.84 -8.61
CA GLN A 134 -24.45 15.38 -9.75
C GLN A 134 -25.34 16.57 -9.35
N ASP A 135 -25.42 17.57 -10.22
CA ASP A 135 -26.32 18.71 -10.06
C ASP A 135 -27.44 18.62 -11.10
N PRO A 136 -28.72 18.80 -10.74
CA PRO A 136 -29.21 19.07 -9.39
C PRO A 136 -29.17 17.87 -8.47
N LEU A 137 -29.00 18.13 -7.15
CA LEU A 137 -29.10 17.09 -6.15
C LEU A 137 -30.52 16.49 -6.15
N PRO A 138 -30.66 15.18 -5.85
CA PRO A 138 -31.95 14.55 -5.72
C PRO A 138 -32.76 15.20 -4.58
N GLU A 139 -34.09 15.23 -4.71
CA GLU A 139 -34.97 15.76 -3.66
C GLU A 139 -34.91 14.99 -2.34
N ARG A 140 -34.45 13.76 -2.40
CA ARG A 140 -34.26 12.86 -1.26
C ARG A 140 -32.81 12.36 -1.21
N GLU A 141 -32.55 11.34 -0.39
CA GLU A 141 -31.26 10.69 -0.33
C GLU A 141 -30.87 9.98 -1.64
N HIS A 142 -29.57 9.86 -1.89
CA HIS A 142 -29.07 9.01 -2.96
C HIS A 142 -29.31 7.54 -2.60
N ILE A 143 -30.04 6.83 -3.45
CA ILE A 143 -30.20 5.38 -3.33
C ILE A 143 -28.96 4.73 -3.95
N VAL A 144 -28.22 4.00 -3.14
CA VAL A 144 -26.97 3.35 -3.54
C VAL A 144 -27.08 1.85 -3.29
N PRO A 145 -26.75 1.01 -4.28
CA PRO A 145 -26.65 -0.43 -4.05
C PRO A 145 -25.65 -0.78 -2.96
N ARG A 146 -25.98 -1.73 -2.11
CA ARG A 146 -25.12 -2.18 -1.01
C ARG A 146 -23.75 -2.63 -1.53
N GLU A 147 -23.72 -3.35 -2.61
CA GLU A 147 -22.54 -3.92 -3.26
C GLU A 147 -21.54 -2.83 -3.64
N ALA A 148 -22.05 -1.74 -4.21
CA ALA A 148 -21.21 -0.59 -4.57
C ALA A 148 -20.58 0.09 -3.35
N MET A 149 -21.28 0.10 -2.20
CA MET A 149 -20.71 0.66 -0.96
C MET A 149 -19.71 -0.30 -0.31
N VAL A 150 -19.92 -1.61 -0.41
CA VAL A 150 -18.95 -2.61 0.07
C VAL A 150 -17.61 -2.46 -0.63
N ASP A 151 -17.62 -2.21 -1.94
CA ASP A 151 -16.39 -2.03 -2.75
C ASP A 151 -15.49 -0.88 -2.23
N VAL A 152 -16.07 0.19 -1.72
CA VAL A 152 -15.31 1.34 -1.21
C VAL A 152 -15.05 1.31 0.31
N THR A 153 -15.68 0.39 1.05
CA THR A 153 -15.59 0.32 2.53
C THR A 153 -14.15 0.16 3.01
N GLN A 154 -13.36 -0.68 2.36
CA GLN A 154 -11.97 -0.89 2.71
C GLN A 154 -11.14 0.41 2.62
N SER A 155 -11.38 1.22 1.59
CA SER A 155 -10.69 2.51 1.43
C SER A 155 -11.14 3.57 2.44
N MET A 156 -12.38 3.45 2.96
CA MET A 156 -12.91 4.34 4.01
C MET A 156 -12.21 4.18 5.36
N ALA A 157 -11.65 3.01 5.66
CA ALA A 157 -10.93 2.74 6.90
C ALA A 157 -9.63 3.56 7.03
N CYS A 158 -9.22 4.28 5.99
CA CYS A 158 -7.99 5.06 5.98
C CYS A 158 -8.02 6.22 6.97
N ILE A 159 -7.10 6.20 7.95
CA ILE A 159 -6.91 7.25 8.98
C ILE A 159 -5.84 8.28 8.59
N GLN A 160 -5.33 8.26 7.38
CA GLN A 160 -4.34 9.21 6.86
C GLN A 160 -3.03 9.28 7.68
N CYS A 161 -2.59 8.17 8.24
CA CYS A 161 -1.41 8.13 9.12
C CYS A 161 -0.06 8.24 8.39
N GLY A 162 -0.02 8.06 7.07
CA GLY A 162 1.22 8.13 6.27
C GLY A 162 2.11 6.88 6.29
N ALA A 163 1.74 5.80 7.01
CA ALA A 163 2.58 4.59 7.09
C ALA A 163 2.87 3.97 5.71
N CYS A 164 1.88 3.93 4.83
CA CYS A 164 2.05 3.45 3.46
C CYS A 164 2.94 4.37 2.59
N VAL A 165 2.99 5.67 2.89
CA VAL A 165 3.89 6.65 2.24
C VAL A 165 5.32 6.41 2.72
N SER A 166 5.50 6.20 4.02
CA SER A 166 6.80 5.93 4.64
C SER A 166 7.58 4.79 3.97
N ASP A 167 6.89 3.73 3.57
CA ASP A 167 7.51 2.51 3.04
C ASP A 167 7.34 2.36 1.51
N CYS A 168 6.91 3.42 0.84
CA CYS A 168 6.69 3.37 -0.61
C CYS A 168 8.01 3.44 -1.38
N LEU A 169 8.42 2.33 -1.99
CA LEU A 169 9.66 2.27 -2.80
C LEU A 169 9.58 3.15 -4.05
N SER A 170 8.39 3.27 -4.67
CA SER A 170 8.22 4.18 -5.82
C SER A 170 8.43 5.63 -5.43
N MET A 171 7.99 6.06 -4.25
CA MET A 171 8.21 7.43 -3.76
C MET A 171 9.65 7.70 -3.32
N GLU A 172 10.37 6.67 -2.90
CA GLU A 172 11.79 6.76 -2.58
C GLU A 172 12.63 7.07 -3.83
N VAL A 173 12.24 6.48 -4.97
CA VAL A 173 12.90 6.67 -6.27
C VAL A 173 12.39 7.93 -6.97
N ASP A 174 11.10 8.16 -6.94
CA ASP A 174 10.44 9.33 -7.53
C ASP A 174 9.53 10.04 -6.52
N PRO A 175 10.03 11.10 -5.88
CA PRO A 175 9.26 11.91 -4.95
C PRO A 175 8.01 12.57 -5.56
N LEU A 176 7.93 12.68 -6.89
CA LEU A 176 6.77 13.25 -7.59
C LEU A 176 5.61 12.27 -7.70
N PHE A 177 5.85 10.96 -7.61
CA PHE A 177 4.79 9.96 -7.62
C PHE A 177 3.66 10.31 -6.65
N ILE A 178 2.40 10.28 -7.10
CA ILE A 178 1.21 10.66 -6.30
C ILE A 178 1.16 9.89 -4.97
N GLY A 179 1.57 8.62 -4.98
CA GLY A 179 1.73 7.82 -3.78
C GLY A 179 0.50 7.01 -3.37
N PRO A 180 0.71 5.99 -2.52
CA PRO A 180 -0.31 5.00 -2.21
C PRO A 180 -1.49 5.56 -1.40
N ALA A 181 -1.25 6.50 -0.49
CA ALA A 181 -2.31 7.08 0.33
C ALA A 181 -3.29 7.91 -0.51
N ALA A 182 -2.76 8.74 -1.40
CA ALA A 182 -3.57 9.60 -2.26
C ALA A 182 -4.35 8.77 -3.29
N LEU A 183 -3.71 7.76 -3.89
CA LEU A 183 -4.39 6.89 -4.85
C LEU A 183 -5.49 6.03 -4.18
N ALA A 184 -5.25 5.51 -2.98
CA ALA A 184 -6.31 4.83 -2.22
C ALA A 184 -7.47 5.79 -1.88
N LYS A 185 -7.16 7.06 -1.55
CA LYS A 185 -8.18 8.08 -1.33
C LYS A 185 -8.92 8.42 -2.62
N ALA A 186 -8.25 8.49 -3.77
CA ALA A 186 -8.90 8.68 -5.07
C ALA A 186 -9.90 7.56 -5.38
N TYR A 187 -9.51 6.30 -5.12
CA TYR A 187 -10.41 5.17 -5.33
C TYR A 187 -11.67 5.26 -4.48
N ARG A 188 -11.58 5.80 -3.25
CA ARG A 188 -12.75 6.01 -2.40
C ARG A 188 -13.89 6.75 -3.13
N PHE A 189 -13.55 7.68 -4.02
CA PHE A 189 -14.51 8.47 -4.80
C PHE A 189 -14.76 7.89 -6.19
N VAL A 190 -13.75 7.38 -6.86
CA VAL A 190 -13.92 6.68 -8.14
C VAL A 190 -14.84 5.45 -8.00
N GLY A 191 -14.78 4.74 -6.88
CA GLY A 191 -15.63 3.61 -6.58
C GLY A 191 -17.03 3.99 -6.07
N ASP A 192 -17.26 5.24 -5.67
CA ASP A 192 -18.53 5.69 -5.10
C ASP A 192 -19.53 6.04 -6.23
N PRO A 193 -20.66 5.34 -6.34
CA PRO A 193 -21.63 5.60 -7.42
C PRO A 193 -22.30 6.97 -7.34
N ARG A 194 -22.14 7.70 -6.24
CA ARG A 194 -22.66 9.07 -6.08
C ARG A 194 -21.71 10.13 -6.64
N ASP A 195 -20.47 9.77 -6.97
CA ASP A 195 -19.51 10.69 -7.57
C ASP A 195 -19.76 10.79 -9.07
N SER A 196 -20.02 11.99 -9.57
CA SER A 196 -20.32 12.26 -10.98
C SER A 196 -19.07 12.44 -11.85
N GLN A 197 -17.89 12.52 -11.23
CA GLN A 197 -16.62 12.85 -11.90
C GLN A 197 -15.66 11.65 -11.96
N GLN A 198 -16.19 10.42 -11.95
CA GLN A 198 -15.37 9.20 -11.93
C GLN A 198 -14.43 9.13 -13.14
N PHE A 199 -14.94 9.41 -14.33
CA PHE A 199 -14.17 9.37 -15.58
C PHE A 199 -13.05 10.41 -15.59
N GLU A 200 -13.34 11.65 -15.21
CA GLU A 200 -12.39 12.75 -15.17
C GLU A 200 -11.29 12.48 -14.16
N ARG A 201 -11.64 11.92 -12.99
CA ARG A 201 -10.65 11.49 -11.98
C ARG A 201 -9.74 10.40 -12.52
N LEU A 202 -10.29 9.39 -13.18
CA LEU A 202 -9.51 8.29 -13.75
C LEU A 202 -8.57 8.80 -14.85
N LYS A 203 -9.09 9.69 -15.72
CA LYS A 203 -8.32 10.29 -16.79
C LYS A 203 -7.16 11.12 -16.25
N ASP A 204 -7.42 11.98 -15.26
CA ASP A 204 -6.39 12.79 -14.61
C ASP A 204 -5.28 11.94 -13.99
N LEU A 205 -5.63 10.86 -13.28
CA LEU A 205 -4.67 9.94 -12.67
C LEU A 205 -3.90 9.07 -13.67
N ALA A 206 -4.49 8.76 -14.81
CA ALA A 206 -3.87 7.97 -15.87
C ALA A 206 -2.94 8.83 -16.74
N GLU A 207 -3.30 10.08 -17.00
CA GLU A 207 -2.50 11.01 -17.81
C GLU A 207 -1.38 11.69 -17.04
N ASP A 208 -1.41 11.68 -15.70
CA ASP A 208 -0.34 12.22 -14.87
C ASP A 208 0.94 11.41 -15.06
N PRO A 209 2.07 12.03 -15.44
CA PRO A 209 3.34 11.32 -15.63
C PRO A 209 3.88 10.65 -14.37
N HIS A 210 3.43 11.08 -13.19
CA HIS A 210 3.75 10.50 -11.88
C HIS A 210 2.50 9.91 -11.21
N GLY A 211 1.54 9.47 -12.03
CA GLY A 211 0.24 8.99 -11.65
C GLY A 211 0.19 7.54 -11.20
N MET A 212 -0.97 6.92 -11.35
CA MET A 212 -1.22 5.58 -10.82
C MET A 212 -0.33 4.48 -11.43
N TYR A 213 0.26 4.70 -12.63
CA TYR A 213 1.10 3.70 -13.30
C TYR A 213 2.54 3.68 -12.81
N ASP A 214 2.97 4.62 -11.97
CA ASP A 214 4.30 4.60 -11.34
C ASP A 214 4.39 3.65 -10.14
N CYS A 215 3.28 3.06 -9.71
CA CYS A 215 3.29 2.02 -8.70
C CYS A 215 3.97 0.75 -9.21
N THR A 216 5.01 0.28 -8.50
CA THR A 216 5.81 -0.92 -8.85
C THR A 216 5.28 -2.21 -8.26
N HIS A 217 4.10 -2.22 -7.64
CA HIS A 217 3.45 -3.40 -7.03
C HIS A 217 4.32 -4.12 -5.98
N CYS A 218 5.08 -3.38 -5.20
CA CYS A 218 5.99 -3.95 -4.19
C CYS A 218 5.31 -4.45 -2.91
N PHE A 219 4.00 -4.29 -2.75
CA PHE A 219 3.16 -4.68 -1.60
C PHE A 219 3.48 -3.97 -0.27
N LYS A 220 4.55 -3.22 -0.15
CA LYS A 220 4.98 -2.57 1.10
C LYS A 220 3.89 -1.72 1.75
N CYS A 221 3.09 -1.00 0.96
CA CYS A 221 1.99 -0.20 1.48
C CYS A 221 0.83 -1.03 2.05
N ILE A 222 0.69 -2.30 1.66
CA ILE A 222 -0.28 -3.24 2.26
C ILE A 222 0.22 -3.68 3.63
N GLU A 223 1.48 -4.14 3.71
CA GLU A 223 2.12 -4.58 4.94
C GLU A 223 2.16 -3.46 6.00
N ALA A 224 2.46 -2.23 5.57
CA ALA A 224 2.57 -1.07 6.43
C ALA A 224 1.23 -0.54 6.97
N CYS A 225 0.09 -0.93 6.39
CA CYS A 225 -1.20 -0.30 6.70
C CYS A 225 -1.82 -0.84 8.00
N PRO A 226 -1.88 -0.04 9.10
CA PRO A 226 -2.45 -0.50 10.37
C PRO A 226 -3.97 -0.66 10.35
N LYS A 227 -4.63 -0.31 9.22
CA LYS A 227 -6.09 -0.31 9.05
C LYS A 227 -6.59 -1.22 7.93
N GLY A 228 -5.72 -2.03 7.33
CA GLY A 228 -6.12 -2.98 6.29
C GLY A 228 -6.68 -2.34 5.02
N VAL A 229 -6.34 -1.08 4.74
CA VAL A 229 -6.82 -0.37 3.52
C VAL A 229 -6.32 -1.01 2.23
N ALA A 230 -5.19 -1.73 2.31
CA ALA A 230 -4.52 -2.33 1.16
C ALA A 230 -4.36 -1.34 -0.02
N PRO A 231 -3.56 -0.26 0.12
CA PRO A 231 -3.52 0.81 -0.88
C PRO A 231 -3.14 0.34 -2.28
N MET A 232 -2.25 -0.64 -2.41
CA MET A 232 -1.88 -1.19 -3.72
C MET A 232 -3.10 -1.84 -4.41
N ASN A 233 -3.96 -2.55 -3.67
CA ASN A 233 -5.18 -3.11 -4.24
C ASN A 233 -6.10 -2.01 -4.79
N GLN A 234 -6.20 -0.87 -4.10
CA GLN A 234 -6.98 0.26 -4.58
C GLN A 234 -6.38 0.87 -5.86
N ILE A 235 -5.06 0.91 -5.98
CA ILE A 235 -4.37 1.33 -7.20
C ILE A 235 -4.67 0.38 -8.37
N MET A 236 -4.68 -0.92 -8.12
CA MET A 236 -5.02 -1.91 -9.15
C MET A 236 -6.47 -1.77 -9.62
N ARG A 237 -7.39 -1.44 -8.72
CA ARG A 237 -8.78 -1.13 -9.06
C ARG A 237 -8.89 0.14 -9.91
N LEU A 238 -8.14 1.20 -9.59
CA LEU A 238 -8.06 2.41 -10.43
C LEU A 238 -7.59 2.09 -11.84
N ARG A 239 -6.48 1.32 -11.98
CA ARG A 239 -5.93 0.91 -13.27
C ARG A 239 -6.91 0.09 -14.07
N ARG A 240 -7.58 -0.87 -13.42
CA ARG A 240 -8.59 -1.69 -14.08
C ARG A 240 -9.74 -0.85 -14.59
N ARG A 241 -10.33 0.02 -13.75
CA ARG A 241 -11.42 0.90 -14.18
C ARG A 241 -11.00 1.82 -15.30
N ALA A 242 -9.81 2.41 -15.23
CA ALA A 242 -9.31 3.26 -16.31
C ALA A 242 -9.12 2.48 -17.62
N GLY A 243 -8.45 1.33 -17.57
CA GLY A 243 -8.09 0.55 -18.75
C GLY A 243 -9.23 -0.29 -19.31
N SER A 244 -9.82 -1.19 -18.50
CA SER A 244 -10.83 -2.13 -18.96
C SER A 244 -12.19 -1.49 -19.16
N ASP A 245 -12.64 -0.65 -18.22
CA ASP A 245 -14.00 -0.12 -18.24
C ASP A 245 -14.11 1.12 -19.13
N HIS A 246 -13.11 2.02 -19.09
CA HIS A 246 -13.15 3.30 -19.79
C HIS A 246 -12.17 3.42 -20.95
N GLN A 247 -11.28 2.44 -21.15
CA GLN A 247 -10.27 2.43 -22.22
C GLN A 247 -9.39 3.70 -22.26
N ILE A 248 -9.12 4.28 -21.10
CA ILE A 248 -8.27 5.45 -20.95
C ILE A 248 -6.82 5.03 -21.19
N LYS A 249 -6.16 5.68 -22.15
CA LYS A 249 -4.76 5.45 -22.48
C LYS A 249 -3.90 6.39 -21.64
N ASP A 250 -2.94 5.82 -20.89
CA ASP A 250 -1.95 6.59 -20.16
C ASP A 250 -0.85 7.17 -21.06
N ARG A 251 -0.15 8.21 -20.56
CA ARG A 251 1.00 8.80 -21.26
C ARG A 251 2.28 8.02 -21.11
N ASN A 252 2.45 7.31 -20.01
CA ASN A 252 3.68 6.66 -19.61
C ASN A 252 3.83 5.24 -20.13
N ASN A 253 2.91 4.77 -20.97
CA ASN A 253 2.88 3.41 -21.48
C ASN A 253 2.66 2.32 -20.41
N GLY A 254 2.27 2.71 -19.19
CA GLY A 254 2.07 1.81 -18.06
C GLY A 254 0.96 0.79 -18.29
N PHE A 255 -0.16 1.22 -18.88
CA PHE A 255 -1.26 0.33 -19.26
C PHE A 255 -0.78 -0.76 -20.25
N ASN A 256 -0.09 -0.37 -21.32
CA ASN A 256 0.44 -1.32 -22.29
C ASN A 256 1.45 -2.28 -21.65
N HIS A 257 2.29 -1.79 -20.75
CA HIS A 257 3.27 -2.58 -20.02
C HIS A 257 2.60 -3.62 -19.12
N GLU A 258 1.61 -3.22 -18.33
CA GLU A 258 0.82 -4.11 -17.47
C GLU A 258 0.08 -5.16 -18.30
N HIS A 259 -0.58 -4.73 -19.39
CA HIS A 259 -1.27 -5.64 -20.29
C HIS A 259 -0.31 -6.63 -20.97
N ALA A 260 0.89 -6.18 -21.33
CA ALA A 260 1.93 -7.04 -21.90
C ALA A 260 2.42 -8.11 -20.90
N PHE A 261 2.54 -7.79 -19.61
CA PHE A 261 2.82 -8.77 -18.55
C PHE A 261 1.76 -9.86 -18.49
N VAL A 262 0.50 -9.46 -18.37
CA VAL A 262 -0.64 -10.38 -18.27
C VAL A 262 -0.70 -11.29 -19.50
N LYS A 263 -0.64 -10.71 -20.69
CA LYS A 263 -0.65 -11.44 -21.97
C LYS A 263 0.50 -12.43 -22.10
N ASN A 264 1.70 -12.00 -21.69
CA ASN A 264 2.92 -12.80 -21.77
C ASN A 264 2.86 -14.01 -20.83
N ILE A 265 2.51 -13.80 -19.56
CA ILE A 265 2.39 -14.87 -18.56
C ILE A 265 1.27 -15.84 -18.94
N ARG A 266 0.11 -15.35 -19.38
CA ARG A 266 -1.00 -16.19 -19.86
C ARG A 266 -0.56 -17.12 -21.00
N ARG A 267 0.23 -16.60 -21.93
CA ARG A 267 0.69 -17.35 -23.10
C ARG A 267 1.77 -18.37 -22.78
N ASN A 268 2.75 -17.97 -21.98
CA ASN A 268 4.00 -18.71 -21.79
C ASN A 268 4.07 -19.44 -20.43
N GLY A 269 3.16 -19.12 -19.48
CA GLY A 269 3.19 -19.64 -18.12
C GLY A 269 4.23 -18.97 -17.21
N LEU A 270 5.21 -18.29 -17.77
CA LEU A 270 6.23 -17.47 -17.12
C LEU A 270 6.47 -16.22 -17.96
N LEU A 271 7.03 -15.20 -17.32
CA LEU A 271 7.44 -13.98 -18.01
C LEU A 271 8.57 -14.27 -19.01
N HIS A 272 8.36 -13.83 -20.24
CA HIS A 272 9.35 -13.87 -21.31
C HIS A 272 9.79 -12.42 -21.61
N GLU A 273 10.94 -12.02 -21.10
CA GLU A 273 11.36 -10.60 -21.05
C GLU A 273 11.49 -9.98 -22.45
N ASN A 274 11.94 -10.75 -23.44
CA ASN A 274 12.11 -10.25 -24.81
C ASN A 274 10.79 -9.86 -25.47
N ASP A 275 9.72 -10.64 -25.24
CA ASP A 275 8.39 -10.34 -25.75
C ASP A 275 7.74 -9.22 -24.98
N LEU A 276 7.95 -9.16 -23.63
CA LEU A 276 7.45 -8.10 -22.79
C LEU A 276 7.86 -6.72 -23.28
N LEU A 277 9.15 -6.58 -23.61
CA LEU A 277 9.68 -5.29 -24.05
C LEU A 277 9.00 -4.81 -25.33
N ALA A 278 8.86 -5.69 -26.30
CA ALA A 278 8.21 -5.36 -27.57
C ALA A 278 6.71 -5.11 -27.40
N ASP A 279 6.03 -5.95 -26.65
CA ASP A 279 4.57 -5.85 -26.42
C ASP A 279 4.21 -4.60 -25.61
N SER A 280 5.06 -4.15 -24.67
CA SER A 280 4.86 -2.92 -23.90
C SER A 280 4.83 -1.66 -24.78
N PHE A 281 5.49 -1.69 -25.93
CA PHE A 281 5.48 -0.58 -26.89
C PHE A 281 4.52 -0.82 -28.09
N GLY A 282 3.57 -1.73 -27.93
CA GLY A 282 2.56 -2.01 -28.97
C GLY A 282 2.97 -3.07 -29.98
N GLY A 283 3.96 -3.92 -29.64
CA GLY A 283 4.39 -5.07 -30.43
C GLY A 283 5.67 -4.85 -31.24
N LYS A 284 6.20 -5.96 -31.77
CA LYS A 284 7.50 -5.98 -32.49
C LYS A 284 7.55 -5.10 -33.73
N ALA A 285 6.41 -4.88 -34.37
CA ALA A 285 6.29 -4.05 -35.60
C ALA A 285 6.16 -2.55 -35.31
N ASN A 286 6.04 -2.13 -34.04
CA ASN A 286 5.87 -0.72 -33.69
C ASN A 286 7.23 0.01 -33.74
N PRO A 287 7.34 1.19 -34.41
CA PRO A 287 8.56 1.95 -34.47
C PRO A 287 9.08 2.40 -33.09
N LYS A 288 8.20 2.58 -32.10
CA LYS A 288 8.59 2.89 -30.72
C LYS A 288 9.38 1.73 -30.08
N SER A 289 9.02 0.48 -30.36
CA SER A 289 9.76 -0.70 -29.91
C SER A 289 11.17 -0.75 -30.52
N ALA A 290 11.28 -0.46 -31.82
CA ALA A 290 12.56 -0.41 -32.51
C ALA A 290 13.47 0.72 -31.97
N ALA A 291 12.91 1.91 -31.74
CA ALA A 291 13.64 3.04 -31.18
C ALA A 291 14.11 2.75 -29.74
N PHE A 292 13.28 2.12 -28.92
CA PHE A 292 13.68 1.71 -27.57
C PHE A 292 14.81 0.67 -27.60
N LEU A 293 14.69 -0.34 -28.46
CA LEU A 293 15.72 -1.38 -28.63
C LEU A 293 17.07 -0.75 -29.07
N ALA A 294 17.02 0.16 -30.02
CA ALA A 294 18.22 0.88 -30.49
C ALA A 294 18.90 1.67 -29.37
N ARG A 295 18.14 2.38 -28.54
CA ARG A 295 18.65 3.10 -27.36
C ARG A 295 19.23 2.16 -26.29
N SER A 296 18.69 0.96 -26.18
CA SER A 296 19.11 -0.04 -25.19
C SER A 296 20.33 -0.87 -25.64
N LEU A 297 20.72 -0.80 -26.91
CA LEU A 297 21.85 -1.56 -27.47
C LEU A 297 23.14 -1.45 -26.65
N PRO A 298 23.58 -0.26 -26.18
CA PRO A 298 24.81 -0.12 -25.40
C PRO A 298 24.75 -0.86 -24.05
N VAL A 299 23.55 -0.92 -23.45
CA VAL A 299 23.32 -1.64 -22.17
C VAL A 299 23.29 -3.13 -22.42
N ILE A 300 22.61 -3.57 -23.48
CA ILE A 300 22.50 -4.97 -23.88
C ILE A 300 23.90 -5.53 -24.23
N THR A 301 24.69 -4.84 -25.03
CA THR A 301 26.06 -5.24 -25.38
C THR A 301 26.96 -5.34 -24.15
N ARG A 302 26.86 -4.38 -23.23
CA ARG A 302 27.61 -4.43 -21.95
C ARG A 302 27.18 -5.60 -21.07
N ALA A 303 25.90 -5.93 -21.03
CA ALA A 303 25.37 -7.08 -20.28
C ALA A 303 25.87 -8.42 -20.88
N LEU A 304 25.86 -8.54 -22.18
CA LEU A 304 26.39 -9.70 -22.88
C LEU A 304 27.91 -9.89 -22.67
N LEU A 305 28.70 -8.81 -22.85
CA LEU A 305 30.15 -8.83 -22.60
C LEU A 305 30.51 -9.21 -21.17
N ARG A 306 29.69 -8.78 -20.21
CA ARG A 306 29.87 -9.10 -18.77
C ARG A 306 29.24 -10.44 -18.38
N ARG A 307 28.77 -11.23 -19.33
CA ARG A 307 28.09 -12.52 -19.12
C ARG A 307 26.90 -12.45 -18.15
N LYS A 308 26.31 -11.25 -17.97
CA LYS A 308 25.09 -11.06 -17.15
C LYS A 308 23.81 -11.45 -17.90
N ALA A 309 23.85 -11.45 -19.24
CA ALA A 309 22.80 -12.01 -20.10
C ALA A 309 23.38 -13.16 -20.90
N THR A 310 22.68 -14.28 -20.92
CA THR A 310 23.07 -15.48 -21.72
C THR A 310 22.13 -15.61 -22.90
N LEU A 311 22.60 -16.23 -24.00
CA LEU A 311 21.77 -16.56 -25.15
C LEU A 311 20.55 -17.43 -24.78
N LYS A 312 20.64 -18.23 -23.70
CA LYS A 312 19.50 -18.99 -23.17
C LYS A 312 18.37 -18.09 -22.68
N VAL A 313 18.68 -16.97 -22.06
CA VAL A 313 17.67 -15.98 -21.64
C VAL A 313 17.00 -15.36 -22.86
N ALA A 314 17.75 -15.13 -23.93
CA ALA A 314 17.21 -14.62 -25.19
C ALA A 314 16.26 -15.60 -25.92
N LEU A 315 16.37 -16.90 -25.67
CA LEU A 315 15.51 -17.95 -26.26
C LEU A 315 14.26 -18.24 -25.41
N GLY A 316 14.17 -17.66 -24.20
CA GLY A 316 13.05 -17.82 -23.26
C GLY A 316 13.13 -19.10 -22.43
N HIS A 317 12.37 -19.10 -21.35
CA HIS A 317 12.25 -20.20 -20.40
C HIS A 317 10.87 -20.86 -20.53
N PRO A 318 10.73 -22.00 -21.25
CA PRO A 318 9.44 -22.68 -21.32
C PRO A 318 9.02 -23.14 -19.93
N HIS A 319 7.84 -22.75 -19.48
CA HIS A 319 7.25 -23.23 -18.25
C HIS A 319 6.77 -24.68 -18.40
N LYS A 320 6.90 -25.47 -17.34
CA LYS A 320 6.49 -26.89 -17.36
C LYS A 320 4.97 -27.09 -17.38
N ALA A 321 4.20 -26.08 -16.98
CA ALA A 321 2.74 -26.15 -16.85
C ALA A 321 2.00 -24.89 -17.38
N PRO A 322 2.19 -24.50 -18.65
CA PRO A 322 1.51 -23.32 -19.20
C PRO A 322 -0.03 -23.49 -19.25
N ALA A 323 -0.52 -24.73 -19.35
CA ALA A 323 -1.94 -25.03 -19.34
C ALA A 323 -2.60 -24.72 -17.97
N ASP A 324 -1.88 -24.99 -16.88
CA ASP A 324 -2.38 -24.69 -15.53
C ASP A 324 -2.49 -23.18 -15.30
N VAL A 325 -1.49 -22.42 -15.72
CA VAL A 325 -1.52 -20.96 -15.66
C VAL A 325 -2.68 -20.40 -16.47
N LYS A 326 -2.89 -20.89 -17.68
CA LYS A 326 -4.02 -20.50 -18.54
C LYS A 326 -5.37 -20.76 -17.85
N ARG A 327 -5.54 -21.95 -17.24
CA ARG A 327 -6.74 -22.30 -16.49
C ARG A 327 -6.98 -21.37 -15.28
N ILE A 328 -5.91 -20.93 -14.57
CA ILE A 328 -6.02 -19.95 -13.51
C ILE A 328 -6.58 -18.63 -14.06
N PHE A 329 -6.05 -18.14 -15.18
CA PHE A 329 -6.55 -16.93 -15.82
C PHE A 329 -8.03 -17.05 -16.20
N GLU A 330 -8.42 -18.16 -16.85
CA GLU A 330 -9.81 -18.42 -17.26
C GLU A 330 -10.76 -18.46 -16.04
N THR A 331 -10.29 -19.04 -14.92
CA THR A 331 -11.09 -19.10 -13.68
C THR A 331 -11.27 -17.72 -13.07
N VAL A 332 -10.20 -16.93 -12.99
CA VAL A 332 -10.24 -15.55 -12.41
C VAL A 332 -11.12 -14.65 -13.27
N GLU A 333 -10.92 -14.66 -14.59
CA GLU A 333 -11.73 -13.84 -15.50
C GLU A 333 -13.21 -14.27 -15.54
N GLY A 334 -13.49 -15.55 -15.39
CA GLY A 334 -14.86 -16.04 -15.27
C GLY A 334 -15.55 -15.56 -13.98
N ARG A 335 -14.78 -15.38 -12.89
CA ARG A 335 -15.29 -14.75 -11.65
C ARG A 335 -15.53 -13.25 -11.85
N ASP A 336 -14.61 -12.57 -12.49
CA ASP A 336 -14.70 -11.13 -12.76
C ASP A 336 -15.93 -10.76 -13.59
N GLN A 337 -16.26 -11.55 -14.59
CA GLN A 337 -17.47 -11.32 -15.40
C GLN A 337 -18.76 -11.51 -14.61
N ARG A 338 -18.78 -12.35 -13.57
CA ARG A 338 -19.95 -12.58 -12.72
C ARG A 338 -20.09 -11.58 -11.58
N ASN A 339 -18.96 -11.01 -11.12
CA ASN A 339 -18.89 -10.16 -9.94
C ASN A 339 -17.93 -9.00 -10.14
N GLU A 340 -18.21 -8.06 -11.02
CA GLU A 340 -17.34 -6.90 -11.28
C GLU A 340 -17.05 -6.06 -10.03
N LEU A 341 -17.99 -6.01 -9.09
CA LEU A 341 -17.86 -5.30 -7.81
C LEU A 341 -17.18 -6.12 -6.71
N ASN A 342 -17.09 -7.44 -6.85
CA ASN A 342 -16.70 -8.37 -5.79
C ASN A 342 -15.32 -8.98 -5.94
N LEU A 343 -14.38 -8.33 -6.62
CA LEU A 343 -13.00 -8.80 -6.78
C LEU A 343 -12.30 -9.20 -5.46
N TYR A 344 -12.84 -8.78 -4.33
CA TYR A 344 -12.25 -8.97 -3.01
C TYR A 344 -13.23 -9.51 -1.97
N ILE A 345 -14.43 -9.93 -2.38
CA ILE A 345 -15.41 -10.53 -1.50
C ILE A 345 -15.64 -11.96 -2.01
N GLU A 346 -14.68 -12.85 -1.74
CA GLU A 346 -14.89 -14.27 -1.97
C GLU A 346 -16.03 -14.75 -1.08
N GLY A 347 -17.03 -15.41 -1.68
CA GLY A 347 -18.15 -16.02 -0.97
C GLY A 347 -19.45 -15.22 -0.96
N TYR A 348 -19.55 -14.14 -1.74
CA TYR A 348 -20.81 -13.49 -1.99
C TYR A 348 -21.49 -14.14 -3.20
N ASP A 349 -22.26 -15.18 -2.97
CA ASP A 349 -23.18 -15.72 -3.99
C ASP A 349 -24.49 -14.92 -3.92
N GLU A 350 -24.98 -14.44 -5.08
CA GLU A 350 -26.24 -13.72 -5.19
C GLU A 350 -27.46 -14.51 -4.67
N ASP A 351 -27.33 -15.84 -4.57
CA ASP A 351 -28.36 -16.74 -4.07
C ASP A 351 -28.46 -16.77 -2.54
N ASP A 352 -27.47 -16.20 -1.83
CA ASP A 352 -27.50 -16.11 -0.38
C ASP A 352 -28.07 -14.74 0.07
N SER A 353 -29.32 -14.48 -0.33
CA SER A 353 -30.08 -13.28 0.00
C SER A 353 -30.41 -13.11 1.49
N GLY A 354 -29.65 -13.73 2.35
CA GLY A 354 -29.99 -13.80 3.76
C GLY A 354 -28.91 -13.60 4.76
N ALA A 355 -27.76 -13.01 4.57
CA ALA A 355 -26.84 -12.74 5.68
C ALA A 355 -25.46 -13.43 5.63
N ALA A 356 -24.76 -13.40 4.53
CA ALA A 356 -23.32 -13.62 4.59
C ALA A 356 -22.63 -12.31 4.91
N GLU A 357 -22.10 -12.17 6.10
CA GLU A 357 -21.12 -11.10 6.37
C GLU A 357 -19.95 -11.28 5.40
N PRO A 358 -19.46 -10.20 4.77
CA PRO A 358 -18.33 -10.28 3.85
C PRO A 358 -17.13 -10.90 4.58
N ASN A 359 -16.59 -11.98 4.03
CA ASN A 359 -15.40 -12.61 4.59
C ASN A 359 -14.17 -11.74 4.35
N VAL A 360 -13.96 -10.79 5.25
CA VAL A 360 -12.82 -9.84 5.20
C VAL A 360 -11.48 -10.58 5.33
N ALA A 361 -11.50 -11.84 5.80
CA ALA A 361 -10.30 -12.67 5.93
C ALA A 361 -9.73 -13.12 4.58
N ALA A 362 -10.56 -13.23 3.54
CA ALA A 362 -10.09 -13.64 2.21
C ALA A 362 -9.18 -12.59 1.54
N VAL A 363 -9.31 -11.33 1.92
CA VAL A 363 -8.44 -10.25 1.44
C VAL A 363 -7.02 -10.34 2.01
N ALA A 364 -6.85 -10.99 3.15
CA ALA A 364 -5.55 -11.21 3.81
C ALA A 364 -4.85 -12.51 3.36
N GLY A 365 -5.54 -13.38 2.61
CA GLY A 365 -5.11 -14.75 2.29
C GLY A 365 -4.14 -14.91 1.12
N GLY A 366 -3.59 -13.86 0.59
CA GLY A 366 -2.56 -13.90 -0.46
C GLY A 366 -1.14 -14.10 0.07
N GLY A 367 -0.95 -14.96 1.09
CA GLY A 367 0.37 -15.20 1.64
C GLY A 367 0.33 -16.07 2.88
N GLN A 368 0.04 -17.35 2.68
CA GLN A 368 0.05 -18.33 3.77
C GLN A 368 1.44 -18.90 4.05
N ASP A 369 2.50 -18.13 4.15
CA ASP A 369 3.75 -18.63 4.76
C ASP A 369 4.60 -17.52 5.43
N GLY A 370 4.06 -16.35 5.62
CA GLY A 370 4.63 -15.34 6.50
C GLY A 370 3.61 -15.01 7.58
N GLN A 371 3.93 -15.22 8.84
CA GLN A 371 3.09 -14.88 9.98
C GLN A 371 2.50 -13.47 9.82
N SER A 372 1.29 -13.40 9.28
CA SER A 372 0.54 -12.18 9.11
C SER A 372 0.09 -11.70 10.49
N MET A 373 0.65 -10.62 10.94
CA MET A 373 0.04 -9.80 11.99
C MET A 373 -1.07 -8.93 11.40
N ALA A 374 -2.03 -9.53 10.71
CA ALA A 374 -3.32 -8.91 10.49
C ALA A 374 -4.17 -9.25 11.71
N SER A 375 -4.17 -8.37 12.73
CA SER A 375 -5.21 -8.40 13.73
C SER A 375 -6.53 -8.19 13.02
N ALA A 376 -7.34 -9.24 12.92
CA ALA A 376 -8.72 -9.13 12.53
C ALA A 376 -9.39 -8.02 13.38
N PRO A 377 -10.22 -7.16 12.81
CA PRO A 377 -11.08 -6.31 13.61
C PRO A 377 -11.92 -7.23 14.50
N GLY A 378 -11.81 -7.02 15.80
CA GLY A 378 -12.39 -7.89 16.82
C GLY A 378 -13.85 -8.18 16.55
N ALA A 379 -14.20 -9.44 16.59
CA ALA A 379 -15.56 -9.87 16.78
C ALA A 379 -16.09 -9.22 18.06
N SER A 380 -17.10 -8.40 17.95
CA SER A 380 -17.84 -7.89 19.10
C SER A 380 -18.31 -9.08 19.94
N PRO A 381 -18.04 -9.13 21.24
CA PRO A 381 -18.61 -10.15 22.07
C PRO A 381 -20.13 -9.95 22.07
N LYS A 382 -20.86 -10.99 21.72
CA LYS A 382 -22.32 -11.05 21.94
C LYS A 382 -22.56 -10.75 23.41
N GLY A 383 -23.08 -9.59 23.72
CA GLY A 383 -23.55 -9.24 25.03
C GLY A 383 -24.77 -10.10 25.36
N THR A 384 -24.66 -10.88 26.39
CA THR A 384 -25.77 -11.37 27.20
C THR A 384 -26.00 -10.39 28.34
N VAL A 385 -27.27 -9.93 28.41
CA VAL A 385 -27.96 -9.09 29.38
C VAL A 385 -27.79 -7.62 29.20
#